data_7cb927789f8070ac88836d58edc25d91
#
_entry.id   7cb927789f8070ac88836d58edc25d91
#
_cell.length_a   1.000
_cell.length_b   1.000
_cell.length_c   1.000
_cell.angle_alpha   90.00
_cell.angle_beta   90.00
_cell.angle_gamma   90.00
#
_symmetry.space_group_name_H-M   'P 1'
#
loop_
_entity.id
_entity.type
_entity.pdbx_description
1 polymer ?
#
loop_
_entity_poly.entity_id
_entity_poly.type
_entity_poly.pdbx_seq_one_letter_code
_entity_poly.pdbx_strand_id
1 'polypeptide(L)'
;MKVAVVGATGLVGTKMLQVLSERNFPVSELIPVASERSLGKEVIFNGKKYKVINAADAIKAKPALALFSAGGSTSLEWAPKFAAAGITVIDNSSAWRMDPTKKLIVPEINADALSKEDRIIANPNCSTIQMVVALNPLHKKYQIRRIVASTYQSVTGTGVKAVTQLLNERKGVEGEMAYKYPIDLNAIPQIDVFLENGYTKEEMKMVNETKKIMRDDSIRVTATTVRIPVIGGHSESVNVEFARDFEETEVRDLLSQAPGVIVVDDPGSAKYPMPKDAHERDEVFVGRIRRDQTQANTLNLWIVSDNLRKGAATNAVQIAEYLLGNGML
;
A
#
# COMPACT_ATOMS: atom_id res chain seq x y z
N MET A 1 10.59 -21.38 6.48
CA MET A 1 11.36 -21.10 5.23
C MET A 1 12.35 -19.97 5.42
N LYS A 2 13.37 -19.85 4.56
CA LYS A 2 14.24 -18.66 4.52
C LYS A 2 13.53 -17.52 3.82
N VAL A 3 13.55 -16.33 4.39
CA VAL A 3 12.92 -15.12 3.83
C VAL A 3 13.93 -13.97 3.78
N ALA A 4 14.10 -13.37 2.62
CA ALA A 4 14.86 -12.14 2.47
C ALA A 4 13.93 -10.90 2.55
N VAL A 5 14.42 -9.82 3.19
CA VAL A 5 13.76 -8.51 3.18
C VAL A 5 14.76 -7.50 2.62
N VAL A 6 14.52 -7.05 1.40
CA VAL A 6 15.38 -6.09 0.69
C VAL A 6 14.90 -4.67 0.98
N GLY A 7 15.75 -3.87 1.58
CA GLY A 7 15.41 -2.58 2.18
C GLY A 7 15.01 -2.72 3.66
N ALA A 8 15.51 -3.74 4.36
CA ALA A 8 15.14 -4.10 5.74
C ALA A 8 15.34 -2.96 6.77
N THR A 9 16.17 -1.97 6.50
CA THR A 9 16.46 -0.83 7.39
C THR A 9 15.60 0.41 7.11
N GLY A 10 14.74 0.36 6.07
CA GLY A 10 13.80 1.44 5.74
C GLY A 10 12.49 1.32 6.52
N LEU A 11 11.63 2.37 6.48
CA LEU A 11 10.34 2.38 7.19
C LEU A 11 9.47 1.17 6.84
N VAL A 12 9.25 0.92 5.55
CA VAL A 12 8.43 -0.22 5.10
C VAL A 12 9.12 -1.55 5.37
N GLY A 13 10.44 -1.65 5.15
CA GLY A 13 11.20 -2.88 5.46
C GLY A 13 11.12 -3.26 6.92
N THR A 14 11.29 -2.29 7.83
CA THR A 14 11.11 -2.53 9.27
C THR A 14 9.66 -2.95 9.59
N LYS A 15 8.68 -2.34 8.92
CA LYS A 15 7.28 -2.73 9.08
C LYS A 15 7.00 -4.14 8.54
N MET A 16 7.64 -4.56 7.44
CA MET A 16 7.57 -5.93 6.94
C MET A 16 8.08 -6.94 7.97
N LEU A 17 9.19 -6.64 8.65
CA LEU A 17 9.71 -7.50 9.73
C LEU A 17 8.70 -7.60 10.89
N GLN A 18 8.12 -6.48 11.30
CA GLN A 18 7.09 -6.44 12.33
C GLN A 18 5.87 -7.28 11.94
N VAL A 19 5.32 -7.08 10.75
CA VAL A 19 4.12 -7.79 10.25
C VAL A 19 4.38 -9.29 10.08
N LEU A 20 5.54 -9.70 9.56
CA LEU A 20 5.93 -11.12 9.49
C LEU A 20 5.91 -11.78 10.88
N SER A 21 6.38 -11.07 11.90
CA SER A 21 6.38 -11.54 13.29
C SER A 21 4.96 -11.62 13.87
N GLU A 22 4.19 -10.54 13.77
CA GLU A 22 2.82 -10.45 14.32
C GLU A 22 1.88 -11.48 13.71
N ARG A 23 2.04 -11.75 12.41
CA ARG A 23 1.23 -12.74 11.68
C ARG A 23 1.77 -14.17 11.77
N ASN A 24 2.83 -14.38 12.56
CA ASN A 24 3.46 -15.70 12.74
C ASN A 24 3.83 -16.35 11.39
N PHE A 25 4.26 -15.56 10.40
CA PHE A 25 4.72 -16.11 9.13
C PHE A 25 5.91 -17.05 9.38
N PRO A 26 5.99 -18.25 8.76
CA PRO A 26 6.96 -19.30 9.15
C PRO A 26 8.38 -19.01 8.65
N VAL A 27 9.01 -17.98 9.18
CA VAL A 27 10.41 -17.60 8.91
C VAL A 27 11.34 -18.46 9.76
N SER A 28 12.04 -19.43 9.13
CA SER A 28 13.09 -20.22 9.81
C SER A 28 14.42 -19.48 9.88
N GLU A 29 14.70 -18.64 8.88
CA GLU A 29 15.88 -17.78 8.80
C GLU A 29 15.54 -16.48 8.10
N LEU A 30 15.84 -15.34 8.76
CA LEU A 30 15.71 -14.02 8.16
C LEU A 30 17.02 -13.63 7.47
N ILE A 31 16.92 -13.08 6.26
CA ILE A 31 18.03 -12.55 5.48
C ILE A 31 17.76 -11.06 5.22
N PRO A 32 18.20 -10.16 6.12
CA PRO A 32 17.99 -8.74 5.92
C PRO A 32 19.01 -8.18 4.92
N VAL A 33 18.49 -7.47 3.90
CA VAL A 33 19.28 -6.91 2.81
C VAL A 33 19.12 -5.39 2.78
N ALA A 34 20.22 -4.66 2.63
CA ALA A 34 20.17 -3.21 2.40
C ALA A 34 21.37 -2.72 1.57
N SER A 35 21.42 -1.41 1.32
CA SER A 35 22.54 -0.78 0.60
C SER A 35 23.85 -0.87 1.41
N GLU A 36 24.97 -0.65 0.73
CA GLU A 36 26.31 -0.69 1.30
C GLU A 36 26.46 0.16 2.59
N ARG A 37 25.78 1.30 2.67
CA ARG A 37 25.76 2.17 3.87
C ARG A 37 25.20 1.49 5.13
N SER A 38 24.47 0.41 4.96
CA SER A 38 23.85 -0.33 6.06
C SER A 38 24.42 -1.73 6.26
N LEU A 39 25.43 -2.13 5.49
CA LEU A 39 26.08 -3.44 5.65
C LEU A 39 26.64 -3.59 7.06
N GLY A 40 26.47 -4.77 7.62
CA GLY A 40 26.93 -5.12 8.96
C GLY A 40 26.10 -4.55 10.11
N LYS A 41 25.15 -3.64 9.85
CA LYS A 41 24.16 -3.25 10.86
C LYS A 41 23.32 -4.45 11.27
N GLU A 42 22.79 -4.42 12.49
CA GLU A 42 21.91 -5.46 12.99
C GLU A 42 20.45 -5.03 12.89
N VAL A 43 19.58 -5.96 12.51
CA VAL A 43 18.12 -5.87 12.68
C VAL A 43 17.66 -6.94 13.65
N ILE A 44 16.63 -6.65 14.43
CA ILE A 44 16.05 -7.59 15.39
C ILE A 44 14.77 -8.17 14.78
N PHE A 45 14.66 -9.50 14.80
CA PHE A 45 13.45 -10.21 14.39
C PHE A 45 13.20 -11.38 15.35
N ASN A 46 12.02 -11.44 15.95
CA ASN A 46 11.64 -12.43 16.96
C ASN A 46 12.72 -12.62 18.08
N GLY A 47 13.23 -11.48 18.58
CA GLY A 47 14.25 -11.45 19.64
C GLY A 47 15.66 -11.85 19.22
N LYS A 48 15.89 -12.23 17.95
CA LYS A 48 17.21 -12.58 17.42
C LYS A 48 17.78 -11.44 16.59
N LYS A 49 19.11 -11.29 16.63
CA LYS A 49 19.85 -10.32 15.83
C LYS A 49 20.32 -10.94 14.53
N TYR A 50 20.13 -10.24 13.43
CA TYR A 50 20.56 -10.63 12.09
C TYR A 50 21.37 -9.51 11.47
N LYS A 51 22.54 -9.83 10.91
CA LYS A 51 23.38 -8.88 10.21
C LYS A 51 22.83 -8.58 8.82
N VAL A 52 22.79 -7.32 8.47
CA VAL A 52 22.42 -6.86 7.13
C VAL A 52 23.51 -7.24 6.13
N ILE A 53 23.12 -7.87 5.04
CA ILE A 53 24.01 -8.29 3.95
C ILE A 53 23.62 -7.60 2.63
N ASN A 54 24.43 -7.77 1.59
CA ASN A 54 24.12 -7.29 0.24
C ASN A 54 23.20 -8.26 -0.53
N ALA A 55 22.63 -7.78 -1.64
CA ALA A 55 21.69 -8.56 -2.44
C ALA A 55 22.33 -9.79 -3.12
N ALA A 56 23.61 -9.72 -3.51
CA ALA A 56 24.30 -10.83 -4.15
C ALA A 56 24.50 -12.01 -3.18
N ASP A 57 24.86 -11.72 -1.94
CA ASP A 57 25.01 -12.76 -0.91
C ASP A 57 23.66 -13.31 -0.44
N ALA A 58 22.60 -12.49 -0.45
CA ALA A 58 21.25 -12.96 -0.20
C ALA A 58 20.78 -13.99 -1.23
N ILE A 59 21.08 -13.80 -2.51
CA ILE A 59 20.79 -14.80 -3.57
C ILE A 59 21.53 -16.12 -3.30
N LYS A 60 22.82 -16.05 -2.90
CA LYS A 60 23.60 -17.26 -2.54
C LYS A 60 23.01 -18.02 -1.35
N ALA A 61 22.38 -17.32 -0.41
CA ALA A 61 21.70 -17.93 0.73
C ALA A 61 20.40 -18.66 0.36
N LYS A 62 19.92 -18.51 -0.87
CA LYS A 62 18.75 -19.19 -1.46
C LYS A 62 17.47 -19.08 -0.59
N PRO A 63 16.96 -17.87 -0.30
CA PRO A 63 15.64 -17.75 0.31
C PRO A 63 14.55 -18.29 -0.64
N ALA A 64 13.46 -18.78 -0.09
CA ALA A 64 12.29 -19.14 -0.89
C ALA A 64 11.52 -17.89 -1.34
N LEU A 65 11.52 -16.86 -0.50
CA LEU A 65 10.78 -15.62 -0.67
C LEU A 65 11.69 -14.41 -0.44
N ALA A 66 11.51 -13.36 -1.24
CA ALA A 66 12.14 -12.05 -1.03
C ALA A 66 11.07 -10.93 -1.08
N LEU A 67 10.94 -10.18 0.00
CA LEU A 67 10.10 -8.98 0.09
C LEU A 67 10.96 -7.75 -0.23
N PHE A 68 10.61 -7.01 -1.28
CA PHE A 68 11.38 -5.86 -1.76
C PHE A 68 10.73 -4.54 -1.34
N SER A 69 11.51 -3.69 -0.70
CA SER A 69 11.13 -2.31 -0.36
C SER A 69 12.35 -1.38 -0.41
N ALA A 70 13.08 -1.39 -1.52
CA ALA A 70 14.33 -0.64 -1.70
C ALA A 70 14.30 0.34 -2.89
N GLY A 71 13.09 0.65 -3.40
CA GLY A 71 12.89 1.56 -4.53
C GLY A 71 12.98 0.89 -5.90
N GLY A 72 12.49 1.60 -6.93
CA GLY A 72 12.31 1.02 -8.27
C GLY A 72 13.62 0.65 -8.96
N SER A 73 14.67 1.47 -8.86
CA SER A 73 15.97 1.16 -9.48
C SER A 73 16.59 -0.12 -8.93
N THR A 74 16.58 -0.28 -7.60
CA THR A 74 17.05 -1.51 -6.95
C THR A 74 16.21 -2.72 -7.37
N SER A 75 14.89 -2.54 -7.47
CA SER A 75 14.01 -3.63 -7.89
C SER A 75 14.25 -4.05 -9.35
N LEU A 76 14.37 -3.10 -10.27
CA LEU A 76 14.69 -3.38 -11.68
C LEU A 76 16.01 -4.12 -11.84
N GLU A 77 17.01 -3.80 -11.02
CA GLU A 77 18.30 -4.46 -11.06
C GLU A 77 18.28 -5.87 -10.45
N TRP A 78 17.65 -6.02 -9.28
CA TRP A 78 17.83 -7.22 -8.47
C TRP A 78 16.67 -8.21 -8.53
N ALA A 79 15.42 -7.78 -8.68
CA ALA A 79 14.30 -8.70 -8.71
C ALA A 79 14.41 -9.76 -9.82
N PRO A 80 14.87 -9.44 -11.06
CA PRO A 80 15.10 -10.46 -12.08
C PRO A 80 16.21 -11.46 -11.69
N LYS A 81 17.26 -11.02 -11.00
CA LYS A 81 18.35 -11.90 -10.55
C LYS A 81 17.87 -12.88 -9.46
N PHE A 82 17.04 -12.42 -8.53
CA PHE A 82 16.38 -13.26 -7.54
C PHE A 82 15.45 -14.28 -8.22
N ALA A 83 14.60 -13.81 -9.12
CA ALA A 83 13.67 -14.67 -9.87
C ALA A 83 14.40 -15.74 -10.69
N ALA A 84 15.50 -15.39 -11.37
CA ALA A 84 16.34 -16.33 -12.11
C ALA A 84 17.01 -17.38 -11.23
N ALA A 85 17.25 -17.07 -9.95
CA ALA A 85 17.73 -18.01 -8.93
C ALA A 85 16.62 -18.88 -8.33
N GLY A 86 15.38 -18.79 -8.83
CA GLY A 86 14.22 -19.54 -8.35
C GLY A 86 13.54 -18.94 -7.11
N ILE A 87 13.90 -17.73 -6.70
CA ILE A 87 13.35 -17.03 -5.54
C ILE A 87 12.11 -16.25 -5.95
N THR A 88 11.01 -16.42 -5.25
CA THR A 88 9.81 -15.62 -5.47
C THR A 88 9.98 -14.23 -4.86
N VAL A 89 9.73 -13.18 -5.64
CA VAL A 89 9.86 -11.77 -5.24
C VAL A 89 8.48 -11.15 -5.13
N ILE A 90 8.20 -10.49 -4.00
CA ILE A 90 7.05 -9.58 -3.85
C ILE A 90 7.62 -8.16 -3.72
N ASP A 91 7.35 -7.32 -4.71
CA ASP A 91 7.96 -6.00 -4.83
C ASP A 91 6.99 -4.85 -4.51
N ASN A 92 7.35 -4.06 -3.52
CA ASN A 92 6.57 -2.89 -3.10
C ASN A 92 6.88 -1.62 -3.91
N SER A 93 7.84 -1.65 -4.82
CA SER A 93 8.13 -0.50 -5.70
C SER A 93 7.13 -0.37 -6.84
N SER A 94 7.19 0.73 -7.57
CA SER A 94 6.35 0.92 -8.77
C SER A 94 6.92 0.24 -10.03
N ALA A 95 8.08 -0.43 -9.94
CA ALA A 95 8.82 -0.92 -11.10
C ALA A 95 8.03 -1.91 -11.98
N TRP A 96 7.26 -2.78 -11.37
CA TRP A 96 6.57 -3.90 -12.05
C TRP A 96 5.05 -3.76 -12.12
N ARG A 97 4.49 -2.74 -11.48
CA ARG A 97 3.03 -2.63 -11.30
C ARG A 97 2.27 -2.58 -12.62
N MET A 98 2.81 -1.86 -13.62
CA MET A 98 2.19 -1.73 -14.93
C MET A 98 2.81 -2.63 -16.00
N ASP A 99 3.77 -3.49 -15.66
CA ASP A 99 4.25 -4.54 -16.55
C ASP A 99 3.10 -5.53 -16.82
N PRO A 100 2.70 -5.76 -18.08
CA PRO A 100 1.59 -6.66 -18.41
C PRO A 100 1.88 -8.14 -18.08
N THR A 101 3.16 -8.51 -17.94
CA THR A 101 3.56 -9.88 -17.59
C THR A 101 3.63 -10.12 -16.08
N LYS A 102 3.49 -9.08 -15.25
CA LYS A 102 3.57 -9.17 -13.80
C LYS A 102 2.20 -8.96 -13.17
N LYS A 103 1.90 -9.76 -12.17
CA LYS A 103 0.64 -9.65 -11.43
C LYS A 103 0.73 -8.51 -10.41
N LEU A 104 -0.30 -7.70 -10.33
CA LEU A 104 -0.49 -6.61 -9.36
C LEU A 104 -1.58 -7.05 -8.39
N ILE A 105 -1.24 -7.35 -7.13
CA ILE A 105 -2.09 -8.16 -6.27
C ILE A 105 -2.52 -7.42 -5.00
N VAL A 106 -3.83 -7.45 -4.77
CA VAL A 106 -4.48 -7.19 -3.49
C VAL A 106 -5.21 -8.48 -3.10
N PRO A 107 -4.78 -9.21 -2.07
CA PRO A 107 -5.27 -10.57 -1.79
C PRO A 107 -6.78 -10.70 -1.66
N GLU A 108 -7.46 -9.73 -1.09
CA GLU A 108 -8.92 -9.70 -0.93
C GLU A 108 -9.68 -9.58 -2.27
N ILE A 109 -8.98 -9.26 -3.36
CA ILE A 109 -9.62 -8.93 -4.65
C ILE A 109 -9.26 -9.93 -5.74
N ASN A 110 -7.96 -10.20 -5.95
CA ASN A 110 -7.47 -10.85 -7.15
C ASN A 110 -6.31 -11.83 -6.95
N ALA A 111 -6.14 -12.38 -5.73
CA ALA A 111 -5.09 -13.37 -5.47
C ALA A 111 -5.26 -14.66 -6.30
N ASP A 112 -6.47 -14.95 -6.77
CA ASP A 112 -6.79 -16.03 -7.69
C ASP A 112 -6.06 -15.94 -9.05
N ALA A 113 -5.49 -14.77 -9.38
CA ALA A 113 -4.66 -14.60 -10.57
C ALA A 113 -3.24 -15.19 -10.44
N LEU A 114 -2.80 -15.50 -9.20
CA LEU A 114 -1.46 -16.01 -8.94
C LEU A 114 -1.30 -17.48 -9.34
N SER A 115 -0.11 -17.80 -9.81
CA SER A 115 0.30 -19.14 -10.17
C SER A 115 1.72 -19.44 -9.66
N LYS A 116 2.16 -20.70 -9.74
CA LYS A 116 3.52 -21.11 -9.34
C LYS A 116 4.62 -20.53 -10.23
N GLU A 117 4.27 -20.07 -11.42
CA GLU A 117 5.19 -19.49 -12.40
C GLU A 117 5.49 -18.01 -12.11
N ASP A 118 4.66 -17.36 -11.30
CA ASP A 118 4.83 -15.95 -10.95
C ASP A 118 6.01 -15.75 -10.00
N ARG A 119 7.18 -15.36 -10.55
CA ARG A 119 8.41 -15.14 -9.77
C ARG A 119 8.62 -13.70 -9.35
N ILE A 120 7.97 -12.74 -10.00
CA ILE A 120 7.95 -11.32 -9.59
C ILE A 120 6.49 -10.88 -9.52
N ILE A 121 6.05 -10.54 -8.31
CA ILE A 121 4.69 -10.12 -8.00
C ILE A 121 4.74 -8.69 -7.49
N ALA A 122 3.94 -7.80 -8.08
CA ALA A 122 3.90 -6.40 -7.71
C ALA A 122 2.89 -6.16 -6.57
N ASN A 123 3.33 -5.43 -5.55
CA ASN A 123 2.50 -4.89 -4.48
C ASN A 123 2.05 -3.48 -4.88
N PRO A 124 0.74 -3.15 -4.85
CA PRO A 124 0.24 -1.89 -5.38
C PRO A 124 0.63 -0.65 -4.56
N ASN A 125 0.24 0.51 -5.08
CA ASN A 125 0.33 1.79 -4.39
C ASN A 125 -0.55 1.81 -3.12
N CYS A 126 -0.08 2.46 -2.06
CA CYS A 126 -0.75 2.46 -0.76
C CYS A 126 -2.16 3.04 -0.80
N SER A 127 -2.36 4.17 -1.48
CA SER A 127 -3.68 4.76 -1.65
C SER A 127 -4.58 3.88 -2.53
N THR A 128 -4.02 3.30 -3.60
CA THR A 128 -4.79 2.38 -4.45
C THR A 128 -5.28 1.17 -3.65
N ILE A 129 -4.42 0.54 -2.82
CA ILE A 129 -4.82 -0.65 -2.03
C ILE A 129 -6.03 -0.34 -1.16
N GLN A 130 -5.97 0.71 -0.34
CA GLN A 130 -7.08 1.02 0.59
C GLN A 130 -8.37 1.35 -0.16
N MET A 131 -8.29 2.10 -1.26
CA MET A 131 -9.44 2.44 -2.08
C MET A 131 -10.10 1.20 -2.69
N VAL A 132 -9.33 0.34 -3.35
CA VAL A 132 -9.92 -0.83 -4.03
C VAL A 132 -10.41 -1.90 -3.07
N VAL A 133 -9.83 -2.04 -1.87
CA VAL A 133 -10.35 -2.94 -0.81
C VAL A 133 -11.75 -2.50 -0.39
N ALA A 134 -11.97 -1.21 -0.18
CA ALA A 134 -13.29 -0.68 0.16
C ALA A 134 -14.28 -0.76 -1.01
N LEU A 135 -13.82 -0.51 -2.24
CA LEU A 135 -14.71 -0.40 -3.40
C LEU A 135 -15.05 -1.72 -4.08
N ASN A 136 -14.20 -2.76 -3.95
CA ASN A 136 -14.41 -4.03 -4.64
C ASN A 136 -15.74 -4.73 -4.31
N PRO A 137 -16.20 -4.85 -3.05
CA PRO A 137 -17.50 -5.44 -2.75
C PRO A 137 -18.65 -4.65 -3.40
N LEU A 138 -18.55 -3.32 -3.46
CA LEU A 138 -19.53 -2.46 -4.11
C LEU A 138 -19.49 -2.61 -5.63
N HIS A 139 -18.29 -2.75 -6.22
CA HIS A 139 -18.13 -2.97 -7.66
C HIS A 139 -18.78 -4.31 -8.09
N LYS A 140 -18.55 -5.38 -7.35
CA LYS A 140 -19.15 -6.69 -7.63
C LYS A 140 -20.68 -6.65 -7.65
N LYS A 141 -21.30 -5.81 -6.83
CA LYS A 141 -22.76 -5.73 -6.73
C LYS A 141 -23.37 -4.67 -7.64
N TYR A 142 -22.82 -3.46 -7.62
CA TYR A 142 -23.44 -2.28 -8.28
C TYR A 142 -22.75 -1.86 -9.56
N GLN A 143 -21.56 -2.38 -9.85
CA GLN A 143 -20.75 -2.09 -11.03
C GLN A 143 -20.33 -0.61 -11.11
N ILE A 144 -19.11 -0.31 -10.71
CA ILE A 144 -18.55 1.04 -10.72
C ILE A 144 -18.37 1.53 -12.15
N ARG A 145 -18.82 2.75 -12.43
CA ARG A 145 -18.61 3.49 -13.69
C ARG A 145 -17.54 4.56 -13.58
N ARG A 146 -17.49 5.26 -12.43
CA ARG A 146 -16.59 6.38 -12.24
C ARG A 146 -16.16 6.50 -10.78
N ILE A 147 -14.90 6.88 -10.57
CA ILE A 147 -14.32 7.19 -9.26
C ILE A 147 -13.68 8.57 -9.34
N VAL A 148 -14.00 9.45 -8.39
CA VAL A 148 -13.26 10.69 -8.09
C VAL A 148 -12.68 10.53 -6.70
N ALA A 149 -11.35 10.55 -6.59
CA ALA A 149 -10.65 10.40 -5.32
C ALA A 149 -9.83 11.64 -5.01
N SER A 150 -9.98 12.18 -3.80
CA SER A 150 -9.06 13.15 -3.23
C SER A 150 -8.37 12.51 -2.04
N THR A 151 -7.04 12.43 -2.08
CA THR A 151 -6.28 11.77 -1.01
C THR A 151 -5.62 12.79 -0.09
N TYR A 152 -5.54 12.44 1.19
CA TYR A 152 -4.89 13.20 2.25
C TYR A 152 -3.82 12.28 2.86
N GLN A 153 -2.60 12.36 2.30
CA GLN A 153 -1.57 11.37 2.55
C GLN A 153 -0.58 11.79 3.63
N SER A 154 -0.29 10.88 4.55
CA SER A 154 0.74 11.00 5.57
C SER A 154 2.14 11.20 4.98
N VAL A 155 2.99 11.95 5.68
CA VAL A 155 4.41 12.14 5.34
C VAL A 155 5.20 10.84 5.34
N THR A 156 4.74 9.79 6.04
CA THR A 156 5.40 8.47 6.09
C THR A 156 5.49 7.81 4.71
N GLY A 157 4.58 8.14 3.78
CA GLY A 157 4.61 7.67 2.39
C GLY A 157 5.84 8.14 1.60
N THR A 158 6.46 9.26 1.99
CA THR A 158 7.71 9.75 1.40
C THR A 158 8.94 9.15 2.09
N GLY A 159 8.80 8.65 3.32
CA GLY A 159 9.88 8.01 4.06
C GLY A 159 10.43 8.84 5.22
N VAL A 160 11.52 8.36 5.84
CA VAL A 160 12.12 8.94 7.05
C VAL A 160 12.43 10.43 6.91
N LYS A 161 12.93 10.85 5.76
CA LYS A 161 13.31 12.24 5.49
C LYS A 161 12.14 13.22 5.68
N ALA A 162 10.96 12.85 5.17
CA ALA A 162 9.77 13.69 5.30
C ALA A 162 9.21 13.71 6.73
N VAL A 163 9.29 12.58 7.43
CA VAL A 163 8.94 12.53 8.86
C VAL A 163 9.87 13.44 9.66
N THR A 164 11.18 13.39 9.39
CA THR A 164 12.18 14.26 10.04
C THR A 164 11.90 15.73 9.74
N GLN A 165 11.62 16.10 8.49
CA GLN A 165 11.24 17.46 8.12
C GLN A 165 10.05 17.94 8.94
N LEU A 166 8.95 17.20 8.97
CA LEU A 166 7.75 17.57 9.74
C LEU A 166 8.05 17.78 11.23
N LEU A 167 8.84 16.87 11.82
CA LEU A 167 9.18 16.97 13.25
C LEU A 167 10.12 18.13 13.55
N ASN A 168 11.04 18.48 12.65
CA ASN A 168 11.92 19.63 12.75
C ASN A 168 11.13 20.94 12.65
N GLU A 169 10.26 21.06 11.64
CA GLU A 169 9.38 22.22 11.46
C GLU A 169 8.53 22.50 12.69
N ARG A 170 7.93 21.46 13.30
CA ARG A 170 7.17 21.59 14.57
C ARG A 170 7.97 22.09 15.75
N LYS A 171 9.27 21.84 15.74
CA LYS A 171 10.19 22.28 16.79
C LYS A 171 10.87 23.61 16.46
N GLY A 172 10.60 24.21 15.30
CA GLY A 172 11.30 25.39 14.82
C GLY A 172 12.79 25.14 14.51
N VAL A 173 13.16 23.90 14.18
CA VAL A 173 14.54 23.49 13.86
C VAL A 173 14.71 23.44 12.34
N GLU A 174 15.72 24.10 11.83
CA GLU A 174 16.11 23.97 10.42
C GLU A 174 16.69 22.58 10.14
N GLY A 175 16.43 22.05 8.93
CA GLY A 175 16.90 20.74 8.53
C GLY A 175 16.73 20.46 7.06
N GLU A 176 17.06 19.24 6.66
CA GLU A 176 16.91 18.80 5.28
C GLU A 176 15.43 18.71 4.88
N MET A 177 15.09 19.31 3.74
CA MET A 177 13.75 19.34 3.18
C MET A 177 13.53 18.13 2.25
N ALA A 178 12.47 17.36 2.50
CA ALA A 178 11.98 16.30 1.60
C ALA A 178 11.01 16.88 0.56
N TYR A 179 10.32 17.95 0.91
CA TYR A 179 9.38 18.68 0.06
C TYR A 179 9.96 20.05 -0.30
N LYS A 180 9.49 20.62 -1.40
CA LYS A 180 9.88 21.97 -1.84
C LYS A 180 9.40 23.07 -0.87
N TYR A 181 8.28 22.81 -0.18
CA TYR A 181 7.64 23.74 0.75
C TYR A 181 7.56 23.15 2.16
N PRO A 182 7.45 23.99 3.19
CA PRO A 182 7.12 23.51 4.54
C PRO A 182 5.85 22.68 4.53
N ILE A 183 5.86 21.60 5.29
CA ILE A 183 4.71 20.68 5.39
C ILE A 183 3.89 20.91 6.65
N ASP A 184 4.50 21.36 7.76
CA ASP A 184 3.74 21.61 8.96
C ASP A 184 2.75 22.76 8.75
N LEU A 185 1.54 22.61 9.24
CA LEU A 185 0.42 23.55 9.05
C LEU A 185 0.07 23.81 7.57
N ASN A 186 0.39 22.88 6.68
CA ASN A 186 0.22 23.05 5.24
C ASN A 186 -0.41 21.82 4.58
N ALA A 187 -0.92 22.00 3.36
CA ALA A 187 -1.38 20.93 2.47
C ALA A 187 -0.72 21.12 1.10
N ILE A 188 0.06 20.14 0.66
CA ILE A 188 0.81 20.22 -0.60
C ILE A 188 0.10 19.35 -1.65
N PRO A 189 -0.58 19.95 -2.67
CA PRO A 189 -1.32 19.21 -3.68
C PRO A 189 -0.40 18.68 -4.78
N GLN A 190 0.67 18.02 -4.37
CA GLN A 190 1.64 17.38 -5.25
C GLN A 190 2.29 16.20 -4.54
N ILE A 191 2.11 15.01 -5.08
CA ILE A 191 2.84 13.82 -4.68
C ILE A 191 3.48 13.22 -5.93
N ASP A 192 4.81 13.02 -5.89
CA ASP A 192 5.62 12.63 -7.05
C ASP A 192 5.72 13.77 -8.10
N VAL A 193 6.23 13.50 -9.29
CA VAL A 193 6.46 14.48 -10.36
C VAL A 193 5.21 14.68 -11.21
N PHE A 194 5.04 15.89 -11.74
CA PHE A 194 4.01 16.17 -12.75
C PHE A 194 4.33 15.52 -14.09
N LEU A 195 3.29 15.10 -14.78
CA LEU A 195 3.30 14.60 -16.15
C LEU A 195 2.75 15.66 -17.10
N GLU A 196 2.95 15.46 -18.40
CA GLU A 196 2.48 16.39 -19.46
C GLU A 196 0.97 16.60 -19.47
N ASN A 197 0.19 15.63 -19.01
CA ASN A 197 -1.26 15.73 -18.91
C ASN A 197 -1.78 16.50 -17.68
N GLY A 198 -0.88 17.10 -16.89
CA GLY A 198 -1.20 17.85 -15.69
C GLY A 198 -1.42 17.01 -14.42
N TYR A 199 -1.48 15.71 -14.53
CA TYR A 199 -1.53 14.81 -13.38
C TYR A 199 -0.13 14.57 -12.80
N THR A 200 -0.06 14.17 -11.53
CA THR A 200 1.17 13.62 -10.98
C THR A 200 1.29 12.12 -11.25
N LYS A 201 2.50 11.57 -11.15
CA LYS A 201 2.69 10.11 -11.22
C LYS A 201 1.87 9.36 -10.17
N GLU A 202 1.72 9.94 -8.98
CA GLU A 202 0.93 9.31 -7.90
C GLU A 202 -0.55 9.19 -8.29
N GLU A 203 -1.11 10.22 -8.88
CA GLU A 203 -2.49 10.23 -9.37
C GLU A 203 -2.69 9.19 -10.48
N MET A 204 -1.74 9.09 -11.42
CA MET A 204 -1.81 8.10 -12.48
C MET A 204 -1.61 6.65 -11.99
N LYS A 205 -0.89 6.43 -10.86
CA LYS A 205 -0.89 5.11 -10.20
C LYS A 205 -2.29 4.73 -9.77
N MET A 206 -3.03 5.61 -9.10
CA MET A 206 -4.41 5.33 -8.70
C MET A 206 -5.30 5.02 -9.90
N VAL A 207 -5.17 5.77 -10.99
CA VAL A 207 -5.94 5.53 -12.23
C VAL A 207 -5.65 4.15 -12.83
N ASN A 208 -4.40 3.85 -13.06
CA ASN A 208 -3.99 2.67 -13.83
C ASN A 208 -4.04 1.38 -12.99
N GLU A 209 -3.58 1.46 -11.73
CA GLU A 209 -3.54 0.30 -10.85
C GLU A 209 -4.95 -0.16 -10.47
N THR A 210 -5.90 0.76 -10.26
CA THR A 210 -7.31 0.43 -9.97
C THR A 210 -7.89 -0.45 -11.06
N LYS A 211 -7.75 -0.08 -12.32
CA LYS A 211 -8.24 -0.86 -13.47
C LYS A 211 -7.61 -2.25 -13.51
N LYS A 212 -6.30 -2.33 -13.34
CA LYS A 212 -5.56 -3.60 -13.38
C LYS A 212 -5.96 -4.53 -12.24
N ILE A 213 -6.10 -4.02 -11.01
CA ILE A 213 -6.47 -4.82 -9.84
C ILE A 213 -7.91 -5.29 -9.93
N MET A 214 -8.84 -4.41 -10.30
CA MET A 214 -10.27 -4.70 -10.41
C MET A 214 -10.61 -5.45 -11.72
N ARG A 215 -9.65 -5.60 -12.64
CA ARG A 215 -9.81 -6.29 -13.94
C ARG A 215 -10.92 -5.67 -14.78
N ASP A 216 -11.07 -4.35 -14.72
CA ASP A 216 -12.09 -3.60 -15.46
C ASP A 216 -11.54 -2.28 -15.98
N ASP A 217 -11.20 -2.26 -17.27
CA ASP A 217 -10.69 -1.08 -17.97
C ASP A 217 -11.77 -0.01 -18.21
N SER A 218 -13.05 -0.35 -18.06
CA SER A 218 -14.17 0.56 -18.27
C SER A 218 -14.35 1.57 -17.14
N ILE A 219 -13.77 1.32 -15.95
CA ILE A 219 -13.85 2.23 -14.81
C ILE A 219 -13.10 3.52 -15.12
N ARG A 220 -13.82 4.64 -15.07
CA ARG A 220 -13.24 5.98 -15.22
C ARG A 220 -12.75 6.47 -13.87
N VAL A 221 -11.45 6.70 -13.72
CA VAL A 221 -10.84 7.16 -12.47
C VAL A 221 -10.14 8.48 -12.66
N THR A 222 -10.34 9.41 -11.73
CA THR A 222 -9.53 10.62 -11.59
C THR A 222 -9.17 10.82 -10.12
N ALA A 223 -7.98 11.34 -9.86
CA ALA A 223 -7.49 11.56 -8.50
C ALA A 223 -6.81 12.92 -8.37
N THR A 224 -6.86 13.48 -7.16
CA THR A 224 -6.02 14.58 -6.71
C THR A 224 -5.32 14.13 -5.43
N THR A 225 -4.00 14.15 -5.43
CA THR A 225 -3.22 13.64 -4.30
C THR A 225 -2.56 14.77 -3.52
N VAL A 226 -2.82 14.81 -2.20
CA VAL A 226 -2.38 15.89 -1.32
C VAL A 226 -1.54 15.31 -0.18
N ARG A 227 -0.38 15.90 0.07
CA ARG A 227 0.43 15.61 1.26
C ARG A 227 -0.02 16.50 2.41
N ILE A 228 -0.26 15.91 3.58
CA ILE A 228 -0.69 16.60 4.80
C ILE A 228 0.27 16.28 5.97
N PRO A 229 0.33 17.14 7.02
CA PRO A 229 1.28 17.01 8.13
C PRO A 229 0.84 15.97 9.17
N VAL A 230 0.61 14.73 8.72
CA VAL A 230 0.15 13.59 9.54
C VAL A 230 1.19 12.47 9.49
N ILE A 231 1.39 11.78 10.61
CA ILE A 231 2.21 10.58 10.73
C ILE A 231 1.26 9.39 10.93
N GLY A 232 1.39 8.38 10.11
CA GLY A 232 0.53 7.18 10.10
C GLY A 232 -0.82 7.43 9.44
N GLY A 233 -1.23 6.54 8.56
CA GLY A 233 -2.51 6.56 7.89
C GLY A 233 -2.67 7.58 6.75
N HIS A 234 -3.22 7.11 5.64
CA HIS A 234 -3.73 7.92 4.55
C HIS A 234 -5.25 7.98 4.65
N SER A 235 -5.82 9.12 4.29
CA SER A 235 -7.26 9.28 4.17
C SER A 235 -7.64 9.61 2.74
N GLU A 236 -8.85 9.23 2.34
CA GLU A 236 -9.38 9.50 1.00
C GLU A 236 -10.85 9.90 1.07
N SER A 237 -11.19 10.98 0.39
CA SER A 237 -12.56 11.33 0.04
C SER A 237 -12.84 10.75 -1.33
N VAL A 238 -13.77 9.80 -1.40
CA VAL A 238 -14.10 9.09 -2.64
C VAL A 238 -15.54 9.34 -3.00
N ASN A 239 -15.77 9.81 -4.24
CA ASN A 239 -17.08 9.87 -4.87
C ASN A 239 -17.12 8.80 -5.96
N VAL A 240 -18.07 7.88 -5.87
CA VAL A 240 -18.16 6.71 -6.76
C VAL A 240 -19.55 6.61 -7.39
N GLU A 241 -19.59 6.58 -8.73
CA GLU A 241 -20.79 6.38 -9.53
C GLU A 241 -20.93 4.91 -9.92
N PHE A 242 -22.12 4.34 -9.72
CA PHE A 242 -22.47 2.97 -10.07
C PHE A 242 -23.36 2.89 -11.32
N ALA A 243 -23.36 1.71 -11.93
CA ALA A 243 -24.30 1.39 -13.02
C ALA A 243 -25.71 1.12 -12.50
N ARG A 244 -25.84 0.65 -11.25
CA ARG A 244 -27.08 0.27 -10.60
C ARG A 244 -27.30 1.14 -9.38
N ASP A 245 -28.57 1.36 -9.05
CA ASP A 245 -28.93 2.04 -7.80
C ASP A 245 -28.64 1.15 -6.58
N PHE A 246 -28.57 1.78 -5.41
CA PHE A 246 -28.19 1.15 -4.15
C PHE A 246 -29.01 1.70 -2.98
N GLU A 247 -29.11 0.91 -1.91
CA GLU A 247 -29.58 1.37 -0.61
C GLU A 247 -28.38 1.57 0.33
N GLU A 248 -28.34 2.69 1.07
CA GLU A 248 -27.21 3.00 1.96
C GLU A 248 -27.04 1.94 3.07
N THR A 249 -28.14 1.36 3.55
CA THR A 249 -28.09 0.26 4.54
C THR A 249 -27.38 -0.95 3.97
N GLU A 250 -27.72 -1.34 2.74
CA GLU A 250 -27.11 -2.46 2.05
C GLU A 250 -25.60 -2.21 1.76
N VAL A 251 -25.23 -0.97 1.43
CA VAL A 251 -23.82 -0.58 1.28
C VAL A 251 -23.06 -0.79 2.60
N ARG A 252 -23.64 -0.38 3.73
CA ARG A 252 -23.02 -0.59 5.06
C ARG A 252 -22.88 -2.07 5.40
N ASP A 253 -23.89 -2.86 5.10
CA ASP A 253 -23.86 -4.32 5.35
C ASP A 253 -22.79 -5.00 4.51
N LEU A 254 -22.70 -4.68 3.21
CA LEU A 254 -21.65 -5.20 2.31
C LEU A 254 -20.25 -4.85 2.78
N LEU A 255 -20.02 -3.61 3.19
CA LEU A 255 -18.73 -3.16 3.69
C LEU A 255 -18.39 -3.81 5.03
N SER A 256 -19.36 -3.96 5.93
CA SER A 256 -19.15 -4.60 7.24
C SER A 256 -18.82 -6.08 7.14
N GLN A 257 -19.24 -6.75 6.08
CA GLN A 257 -18.94 -8.16 5.79
C GLN A 257 -17.69 -8.35 4.94
N ALA A 258 -17.13 -7.27 4.39
CA ALA A 258 -15.99 -7.34 3.49
C ALA A 258 -14.69 -7.67 4.25
N PRO A 259 -13.88 -8.63 3.78
CA PRO A 259 -12.61 -8.96 4.39
C PRO A 259 -11.68 -7.74 4.48
N GLY A 260 -11.10 -7.50 5.66
CA GLY A 260 -10.16 -6.41 5.89
C GLY A 260 -10.78 -5.01 5.97
N VAL A 261 -12.11 -4.89 6.00
CA VAL A 261 -12.84 -3.62 6.12
C VAL A 261 -13.51 -3.51 7.49
N ILE A 262 -13.41 -2.32 8.10
CA ILE A 262 -14.16 -1.94 9.29
C ILE A 262 -14.97 -0.69 8.99
N VAL A 263 -16.28 -0.75 9.21
CA VAL A 263 -17.18 0.41 9.10
C VAL A 263 -17.20 1.18 10.42
N VAL A 264 -16.87 2.47 10.37
CA VAL A 264 -16.96 3.41 11.49
C VAL A 264 -17.78 4.61 10.99
N ASP A 265 -19.08 4.53 11.12
CA ASP A 265 -20.00 5.49 10.51
C ASP A 265 -21.22 5.75 11.40
N ASP A 266 -21.06 6.59 12.41
CA ASP A 266 -22.14 7.08 13.28
C ASP A 266 -22.09 8.61 13.35
N PRO A 267 -22.74 9.30 12.39
CA PRO A 267 -22.76 10.76 12.38
C PRO A 267 -23.39 11.38 13.63
N GLY A 268 -24.37 10.72 14.23
CA GLY A 268 -25.06 11.19 15.44
C GLY A 268 -24.14 11.32 16.65
N SER A 269 -23.15 10.42 16.74
CA SER A 269 -22.12 10.44 17.81
C SER A 269 -20.77 10.98 17.31
N ALA A 270 -20.71 11.63 16.14
CA ALA A 270 -19.50 12.12 15.50
C ALA A 270 -18.40 11.05 15.35
N LYS A 271 -18.79 9.78 15.09
CA LYS A 271 -17.84 8.68 14.86
C LYS A 271 -17.58 8.48 13.38
N TYR A 272 -16.32 8.58 13.00
CA TYR A 272 -15.79 8.38 11.66
C TYR A 272 -14.30 8.01 11.75
N PRO A 273 -13.73 7.33 10.76
CA PRO A 273 -12.32 6.92 10.85
C PRO A 273 -11.38 8.11 10.62
N MET A 274 -10.27 8.12 11.37
CA MET A 274 -9.21 9.11 11.26
C MET A 274 -7.83 8.42 11.11
N PRO A 275 -6.83 9.10 10.53
CA PRO A 275 -5.48 8.53 10.38
C PRO A 275 -4.88 8.04 11.70
N LYS A 276 -5.14 8.77 12.80
CA LYS A 276 -4.64 8.40 14.13
C LYS A 276 -5.21 7.07 14.64
N ASP A 277 -6.47 6.77 14.31
CA ASP A 277 -7.15 5.55 14.74
C ASP A 277 -6.76 4.34 13.89
N ALA A 278 -6.40 4.58 12.62
CA ALA A 278 -5.92 3.56 11.70
C ALA A 278 -4.43 3.24 11.86
N HIS A 279 -3.67 4.10 12.55
CA HIS A 279 -2.24 3.92 12.75
C HIS A 279 -1.92 2.60 13.48
N GLU A 280 -0.95 1.85 12.97
CA GLU A 280 -0.55 0.52 13.46
C GLU A 280 -1.66 -0.55 13.34
N ARG A 281 -2.66 -0.35 12.48
CA ARG A 281 -3.72 -1.33 12.22
C ARG A 281 -3.70 -1.82 10.77
N ASP A 282 -4.13 -3.06 10.56
CA ASP A 282 -4.09 -3.72 9.24
C ASP A 282 -5.35 -3.50 8.40
N GLU A 283 -6.43 -3.02 9.02
CA GLU A 283 -7.71 -2.89 8.35
C GLU A 283 -7.82 -1.59 7.55
N VAL A 284 -8.74 -1.60 6.62
CA VAL A 284 -9.25 -0.42 5.91
C VAL A 284 -10.53 0.04 6.59
N PHE A 285 -10.52 1.26 7.08
CA PHE A 285 -11.66 1.86 7.77
C PHE A 285 -12.49 2.69 6.80
N VAL A 286 -13.81 2.51 6.82
CA VAL A 286 -14.75 3.24 5.97
C VAL A 286 -15.80 3.92 6.82
N GLY A 287 -16.08 5.19 6.50
CA GLY A 287 -17.15 5.96 7.14
C GLY A 287 -17.63 7.08 6.24
N ARG A 288 -18.46 7.98 6.81
CA ARG A 288 -19.09 9.08 6.08
C ARG A 288 -19.82 8.58 4.82
N ILE A 289 -20.46 7.42 4.95
CA ILE A 289 -21.20 6.72 3.90
C ILE A 289 -22.51 7.48 3.67
N ARG A 290 -22.67 8.05 2.49
CA ARG A 290 -23.87 8.83 2.15
C ARG A 290 -24.05 8.94 0.63
N ARG A 291 -25.29 8.94 0.21
CA ARG A 291 -25.65 9.20 -1.20
C ARG A 291 -25.21 10.61 -1.62
N ASP A 292 -24.72 10.75 -2.82
CA ASP A 292 -24.56 12.05 -3.48
C ASP A 292 -25.91 12.49 -4.06
N GLN A 293 -26.43 13.60 -3.55
CA GLN A 293 -27.73 14.10 -3.97
C GLN A 293 -27.69 14.88 -5.31
N THR A 294 -26.48 15.14 -5.81
CA THR A 294 -26.28 15.92 -7.05
C THR A 294 -26.16 15.03 -8.29
N GLN A 295 -25.95 13.72 -8.10
CA GLN A 295 -25.81 12.77 -9.19
C GLN A 295 -26.45 11.42 -8.85
N ALA A 296 -27.20 10.85 -9.79
CA ALA A 296 -27.84 9.56 -9.64
C ALA A 296 -26.80 8.44 -9.41
N ASN A 297 -27.19 7.41 -8.64
CA ASN A 297 -26.41 6.22 -8.38
C ASN A 297 -24.98 6.49 -7.85
N THR A 298 -24.80 7.59 -7.13
CA THR A 298 -23.50 8.05 -6.70
C THR A 298 -23.39 8.09 -5.17
N LEU A 299 -22.29 7.59 -4.66
CA LEU A 299 -21.98 7.42 -3.23
C LEU A 299 -20.75 8.24 -2.86
N ASN A 300 -20.77 8.87 -1.70
CA ASN A 300 -19.60 9.48 -1.07
C ASN A 300 -19.13 8.61 0.09
N LEU A 301 -17.81 8.37 0.18
CA LEU A 301 -17.14 7.60 1.21
C LEU A 301 -15.93 8.37 1.77
N TRP A 302 -15.58 8.06 3.00
CA TRP A 302 -14.32 8.42 3.61
C TRP A 302 -13.58 7.15 4.00
N ILE A 303 -12.38 6.94 3.45
CA ILE A 303 -11.59 5.72 3.59
C ILE A 303 -10.27 6.06 4.27
N VAL A 304 -9.88 5.30 5.27
CA VAL A 304 -8.63 5.50 6.01
C VAL A 304 -7.93 4.18 6.25
N SER A 305 -6.61 4.13 6.04
CA SER A 305 -5.80 2.95 6.37
C SER A 305 -4.34 3.34 6.68
N ASP A 306 -3.63 2.52 7.45
CA ASP A 306 -2.19 2.71 7.65
C ASP A 306 -1.42 2.38 6.36
N ASN A 307 -0.77 3.39 5.80
CA ASN A 307 -0.06 3.29 4.52
C ASN A 307 1.21 2.45 4.58
N LEU A 308 1.79 2.22 5.76
CA LEU A 308 2.95 1.35 5.94
C LEU A 308 2.53 -0.10 6.20
N ARG A 309 1.32 -0.32 6.76
CA ARG A 309 0.75 -1.65 7.02
C ARG A 309 -0.06 -2.13 5.82
N LYS A 310 -1.39 -1.99 5.84
CA LYS A 310 -2.22 -2.47 4.71
C LYS A 310 -1.78 -1.85 3.38
N GLY A 311 -1.38 -0.58 3.38
CA GLY A 311 -0.88 0.10 2.18
C GLY A 311 0.45 -0.43 1.63
N ALA A 312 1.18 -1.29 2.37
CA ALA A 312 2.50 -1.78 1.96
C ALA A 312 2.84 -3.15 2.55
N ALA A 313 3.34 -3.17 3.80
CA ALA A 313 3.92 -4.36 4.42
C ALA A 313 2.90 -5.48 4.60
N THR A 314 1.73 -5.17 5.14
CA THR A 314 0.70 -6.18 5.40
C THR A 314 0.19 -6.79 4.10
N ASN A 315 -0.09 -5.98 3.06
CA ASN A 315 -0.51 -6.50 1.77
C ASN A 315 0.56 -7.44 1.15
N ALA A 316 1.85 -7.07 1.25
CA ALA A 316 2.94 -7.91 0.76
C ALA A 316 3.04 -9.24 1.54
N VAL A 317 2.87 -9.22 2.86
CA VAL A 317 2.89 -10.43 3.69
C VAL A 317 1.64 -11.29 3.42
N GLN A 318 0.47 -10.70 3.24
CA GLN A 318 -0.75 -11.42 2.84
C GLN A 318 -0.61 -12.10 1.47
N ILE A 319 0.09 -11.48 0.50
CA ILE A 319 0.44 -12.15 -0.76
C ILE A 319 1.30 -13.38 -0.48
N ALA A 320 2.31 -13.25 0.39
CA ALA A 320 3.17 -14.37 0.76
C ALA A 320 2.40 -15.49 1.47
N GLU A 321 1.46 -15.15 2.36
CA GLU A 321 0.57 -16.11 3.03
C GLU A 321 -0.31 -16.87 2.03
N TYR A 322 -0.86 -16.16 1.04
CA TYR A 322 -1.65 -16.78 -0.02
C TYR A 322 -0.81 -17.78 -0.83
N LEU A 323 0.39 -17.39 -1.25
CA LEU A 323 1.31 -18.27 -1.98
C LEU A 323 1.67 -19.51 -1.15
N LEU A 324 1.98 -19.32 0.12
CA LEU A 324 2.32 -20.41 1.03
C LEU A 324 1.15 -21.36 1.23
N GLY A 325 -0.04 -20.83 1.52
CA GLY A 325 -1.25 -21.62 1.76
C GLY A 325 -1.70 -22.44 0.55
N ASN A 326 -1.32 -22.01 -0.67
CA ASN A 326 -1.62 -22.70 -1.92
C ASN A 326 -0.43 -23.53 -2.47
N GLY A 327 0.64 -23.71 -1.69
CA GLY A 327 1.81 -24.50 -2.08
C GLY A 327 2.55 -23.94 -3.31
N MET A 328 2.62 -22.62 -3.42
CA MET A 328 3.28 -21.91 -4.53
C MET A 328 4.68 -21.38 -4.17
N LEU A 329 5.09 -21.50 -2.89
CA LEU A 329 6.42 -21.15 -2.38
C LEU A 329 7.28 -22.39 -2.15
#